data_2c956f27b9eef29704f724f064f9ddae
#
_entry.id   2c956f27b9eef29704f724f064f9ddae
#
_cell.length_a   1.000
_cell.length_b   1.000
_cell.length_c   1.000
_cell.angle_alpha   90.00
_cell.angle_beta   90.00
_cell.angle_gamma   90.00
#
_symmetry.space_group_name_H-M   'P 1'
#
loop_
_entity.id
_entity.type
_entity.pdbx_description
1 polymer ?
#
loop_
_entity_poly.entity_id
_entity_poly.type
_entity_poly.pdbx_seq_one_letter_code
_entity_poly.pdbx_strand_id
1 'polypeptide(L)'
;HELSIFEPVAEVDGVYFTKQPNDIKQLRHIFPADPQLHIIYMGRDPRAVITSKHRESPGQYFCNYRVWHECDQAAAGFAAQPRFLRLRYEDLVGDPDTVQQQIQDRFPFLERLHAFSEYQQFAHPSEASQRAMNGLRAVNKESLQKWHAHLPRIAAQLAAHPQLAQDLIRLGYEADESWLHLLNGVEAKEFPCRYPERKPYLKDWERDLRVYLKSRRYLRRRKS
;
A
#
# COMPACT_ATOMS: atom_id res chain seq x y z
N HIS A 1 3.67 13.08 9.91
CA HIS A 1 2.80 12.18 9.14
C HIS A 1 2.73 10.73 9.65
N GLU A 2 3.79 10.18 10.23
CA GLU A 2 3.77 8.82 10.82
C GLU A 2 2.93 8.70 12.11
N LEU A 3 2.28 9.76 12.52
CA LEU A 3 1.64 9.87 13.83
C LEU A 3 0.12 10.07 13.79
N SER A 4 -0.45 10.29 12.62
CA SER A 4 -1.89 10.57 12.50
C SER A 4 -2.78 9.43 13.03
N ILE A 5 -2.33 8.17 12.92
CA ILE A 5 -3.04 7.01 13.47
C ILE A 5 -3.10 7.03 15.00
N PHE A 6 -2.19 7.74 15.66
CA PHE A 6 -2.08 7.80 17.12
C PHE A 6 -2.62 9.10 17.71
N GLU A 7 -3.05 10.04 16.87
CA GLU A 7 -3.70 11.25 17.33
C GLU A 7 -5.15 10.94 17.71
N PRO A 8 -5.64 11.44 18.84
CA PRO A 8 -7.06 11.32 19.17
C PRO A 8 -7.83 12.07 18.09
N VAL A 9 -8.68 11.36 17.37
CA VAL A 9 -9.73 11.99 16.57
C VAL A 9 -10.69 12.63 17.57
N ALA A 10 -11.11 13.87 17.31
CA ALA A 10 -12.17 14.49 18.09
C ALA A 10 -13.34 13.52 18.18
N GLU A 11 -14.03 13.47 19.33
CA GLU A 11 -15.24 12.68 19.53
C GLU A 11 -16.30 13.13 18.53
N VAL A 12 -16.27 12.53 17.35
CA VAL A 12 -17.26 12.71 16.29
C VAL A 12 -17.90 11.36 16.10
N ASP A 13 -19.21 11.30 16.25
CA ASP A 13 -19.96 10.12 15.82
C ASP A 13 -19.71 9.89 14.34
N GLY A 14 -19.10 8.77 14.00
CA GLY A 14 -18.80 8.44 12.61
C GLY A 14 -17.58 7.57 12.41
N VAL A 15 -17.25 7.35 11.13
CA VAL A 15 -16.10 6.56 10.70
C VAL A 15 -14.96 7.50 10.28
N TYR A 16 -13.82 7.41 10.96
CA TYR A 16 -12.63 8.14 10.58
C TYR A 16 -11.78 7.31 9.60
N PHE A 17 -11.47 7.91 8.47
CA PHE A 17 -10.65 7.31 7.43
C PHE A 17 -9.26 7.95 7.38
N THR A 18 -8.20 7.13 7.43
CA THR A 18 -6.84 7.58 7.15
C THR A 18 -6.17 6.67 6.12
N LYS A 19 -5.30 7.24 5.29
CA LYS A 19 -4.57 6.49 4.26
C LYS A 19 -3.08 6.78 4.40
N GLN A 20 -2.32 5.74 4.71
CA GLN A 20 -0.87 5.83 4.86
C GLN A 20 -0.20 4.63 4.18
N PRO A 21 0.59 4.83 3.12
CA PRO A 21 1.41 3.77 2.56
C PRO A 21 2.43 3.29 3.61
N ASN A 22 2.67 2.00 3.73
CA ASN A 22 3.65 1.37 4.62
C ASN A 22 3.30 1.31 6.12
N ASP A 23 2.23 1.93 6.60
CA ASP A 23 1.85 1.89 8.02
C ASP A 23 1.41 0.50 8.47
N ILE A 24 1.02 -0.37 7.55
CA ILE A 24 0.62 -1.74 7.83
C ILE A 24 1.61 -2.48 8.74
N LYS A 25 2.91 -2.22 8.60
CA LYS A 25 3.96 -2.82 9.42
C LYS A 25 3.88 -2.41 10.90
N GLN A 26 3.34 -1.22 11.16
CA GLN A 26 3.24 -0.64 12.50
C GLN A 26 1.96 -1.08 13.21
N LEU A 27 0.94 -1.48 12.45
CA LEU A 27 -0.36 -1.87 12.99
C LEU A 27 -0.32 -3.17 13.79
N ARG A 28 0.75 -3.95 13.72
CA ARG A 28 0.93 -5.20 14.49
C ARG A 28 0.73 -5.03 16.00
N HIS A 29 0.98 -3.82 16.53
CA HIS A 29 0.88 -3.54 17.96
C HIS A 29 -0.50 -3.03 18.40
N ILE A 30 -1.30 -2.49 17.48
CA ILE A 30 -2.61 -1.92 17.80
C ILE A 30 -3.77 -2.74 17.24
N PHE A 31 -3.66 -3.24 16.03
CA PHE A 31 -4.75 -3.93 15.36
C PHE A 31 -5.34 -5.12 16.16
N PRO A 32 -4.53 -6.00 16.77
CA PRO A 32 -5.07 -7.08 17.60
C PRO A 32 -5.81 -6.58 18.85
N ALA A 33 -5.42 -5.43 19.39
CA ALA A 33 -5.88 -4.91 20.67
C ALA A 33 -6.98 -3.84 20.57
N ASP A 34 -7.19 -3.27 19.40
CA ASP A 34 -8.27 -2.30 19.13
C ASP A 34 -9.37 -2.93 18.27
N PRO A 35 -10.52 -3.30 18.85
CA PRO A 35 -11.60 -3.94 18.11
C PRO A 35 -12.32 -3.01 17.13
N GLN A 36 -12.16 -1.70 17.26
CA GLN A 36 -12.78 -0.72 16.36
C GLN A 36 -11.90 -0.39 15.14
N LEU A 37 -10.64 -0.83 15.14
CA LEU A 37 -9.74 -0.59 14.01
C LEU A 37 -10.01 -1.61 12.89
N HIS A 38 -10.35 -1.09 11.72
CA HIS A 38 -10.53 -1.88 10.49
C HIS A 38 -9.44 -1.51 9.48
N ILE A 39 -8.99 -2.48 8.69
CA ILE A 39 -7.92 -2.28 7.72
C ILE A 39 -8.40 -2.71 6.33
N ILE A 40 -8.31 -1.79 5.37
CA ILE A 40 -8.37 -2.11 3.94
C ILE A 40 -6.94 -1.98 3.39
N TYR A 41 -6.36 -3.10 3.00
CA TYR A 41 -5.02 -3.16 2.41
C TYR A 41 -5.11 -3.28 0.89
N MET A 42 -4.64 -2.25 0.19
CA MET A 42 -4.59 -2.25 -1.26
C MET A 42 -3.26 -2.85 -1.73
N GLY A 43 -3.28 -4.13 -2.12
CA GLY A 43 -2.15 -4.78 -2.80
C GLY A 43 -2.06 -4.32 -4.26
N ARG A 44 -0.85 -4.38 -4.82
CA ARG A 44 -0.58 -4.07 -6.23
C ARG A 44 0.62 -4.87 -6.72
N ASP A 45 0.67 -5.13 -8.02
CA ASP A 45 1.83 -5.74 -8.67
C ASP A 45 3.14 -5.10 -8.17
N PRO A 46 4.05 -5.88 -7.56
CA PRO A 46 5.30 -5.37 -7.03
C PRO A 46 6.13 -4.63 -8.07
N ARG A 47 6.09 -5.04 -9.35
CA ARG A 47 6.80 -4.35 -10.44
C ARG A 47 6.27 -2.94 -10.63
N ALA A 48 4.96 -2.75 -10.56
CA ALA A 48 4.34 -1.44 -10.65
C ALA A 48 4.65 -0.57 -9.42
N VAL A 49 4.77 -1.17 -8.23
CA VAL A 49 5.12 -0.45 -6.99
C VAL A 49 6.57 0.02 -6.99
N ILE A 50 7.52 -0.89 -7.29
CA ILE A 50 8.95 -0.57 -7.27
C ILE A 50 9.40 0.37 -8.38
N THR A 51 8.59 0.52 -9.43
CA THR A 51 8.82 1.46 -10.54
C THR A 51 8.01 2.76 -10.42
N SER A 52 7.24 2.92 -9.35
CA SER A 52 6.51 4.15 -9.07
C SER A 52 7.46 5.27 -8.62
N LYS A 53 7.27 6.45 -9.18
CA LYS A 53 8.04 7.66 -8.81
C LYS A 53 7.15 8.63 -8.03
N HIS A 54 7.76 9.30 -7.05
CA HIS A 54 7.08 10.40 -6.38
C HIS A 54 7.12 11.65 -7.25
N ARG A 55 5.98 12.34 -7.37
CA ARG A 55 5.88 13.51 -8.23
C ARG A 55 6.86 14.62 -7.86
N GLU A 56 7.01 14.89 -6.56
CA GLU A 56 7.89 15.91 -6.03
C GLU A 56 9.39 15.51 -6.10
N SER A 57 9.67 14.26 -6.46
CA SER A 57 11.02 13.72 -6.58
C SER A 57 11.11 12.78 -7.77
N PRO A 58 10.93 13.28 -9.01
CA PRO A 58 10.85 12.44 -10.20
C PRO A 58 12.16 11.72 -10.54
N GLY A 59 13.28 12.18 -9.98
CA GLY A 59 14.60 11.55 -10.13
C GLY A 59 14.80 10.27 -9.32
N GLN A 60 13.89 9.93 -8.40
CA GLN A 60 14.01 8.74 -7.56
C GLN A 60 12.72 7.91 -7.53
N TYR A 61 12.86 6.61 -7.31
CA TYR A 61 11.71 5.73 -7.08
C TYR A 61 11.22 5.85 -5.63
N PHE A 62 9.90 5.70 -5.46
CA PHE A 62 9.27 5.84 -4.15
C PHE A 62 9.54 4.63 -3.25
N CYS A 63 9.53 3.43 -3.81
CA CYS A 63 9.62 2.17 -3.07
C CYS A 63 10.61 1.22 -3.73
N ASN A 64 11.20 0.31 -2.97
CA ASN A 64 11.95 -0.85 -3.44
C ASN A 64 11.24 -2.14 -3.06
N TYR A 65 11.70 -3.28 -3.59
CA TYR A 65 11.09 -4.57 -3.32
C TYR A 65 11.13 -4.93 -1.83
N ARG A 66 12.22 -4.64 -1.12
CA ARG A 66 12.33 -4.92 0.31
C ARG A 66 11.17 -4.29 1.11
N VAL A 67 10.90 -3.00 0.89
CA VAL A 67 9.82 -2.30 1.62
C VAL A 67 8.45 -2.82 1.22
N TRP A 68 8.23 -3.09 -0.07
CA TRP A 68 7.00 -3.70 -0.55
C TRP A 68 6.78 -5.07 0.09
N HIS A 69 7.79 -5.94 0.09
CA HIS A 69 7.72 -7.28 0.66
C HIS A 69 7.44 -7.25 2.17
N GLU A 70 8.09 -6.36 2.92
CA GLU A 70 7.81 -6.18 4.35
C GLU A 70 6.35 -5.77 4.61
N CYS A 71 5.75 -4.94 3.76
CA CYS A 71 4.35 -4.56 3.86
C CYS A 71 3.43 -5.72 3.50
N ASP A 72 3.75 -6.49 2.46
CA ASP A 72 2.99 -7.66 2.04
C ASP A 72 2.98 -8.74 3.12
N GLN A 73 4.13 -9.05 3.72
CA GLN A 73 4.24 -9.99 4.84
C GLN A 73 3.45 -9.51 6.06
N ALA A 74 3.51 -8.22 6.39
CA ALA A 74 2.72 -7.67 7.48
C ALA A 74 1.22 -7.79 7.21
N ALA A 75 0.77 -7.54 5.99
CA ALA A 75 -0.62 -7.70 5.58
C ALA A 75 -1.06 -9.17 5.62
N ALA A 76 -0.21 -10.10 5.18
CA ALA A 76 -0.48 -11.55 5.25
C ALA A 76 -0.72 -12.01 6.70
N GLY A 77 -0.01 -11.44 7.67
CA GLY A 77 -0.21 -11.73 9.09
C GLY A 77 -1.60 -11.32 9.63
N PHE A 78 -2.33 -10.47 8.92
CA PHE A 78 -3.69 -10.06 9.29
C PHE A 78 -4.79 -10.75 8.48
N ALA A 79 -4.46 -11.57 7.50
CA ALA A 79 -5.41 -12.10 6.52
C ALA A 79 -6.60 -12.86 7.14
N ALA A 80 -6.38 -13.57 8.26
CA ALA A 80 -7.43 -14.31 8.97
C ALA A 80 -8.33 -13.42 9.85
N GLN A 81 -8.02 -12.14 10.01
CA GLN A 81 -8.78 -11.25 10.89
C GLN A 81 -10.05 -10.74 10.19
N PRO A 82 -11.25 -10.81 10.83
CA PRO A 82 -12.49 -10.35 10.21
C PRO A 82 -12.50 -8.84 9.93
N ARG A 83 -11.70 -8.07 10.62
CA ARG A 83 -11.57 -6.61 10.45
C ARG A 83 -10.48 -6.21 9.45
N PHE A 84 -9.94 -7.19 8.70
CA PHE A 84 -8.96 -6.97 7.65
C PHE A 84 -9.56 -7.37 6.30
N LEU A 85 -9.36 -6.51 5.29
CA LEU A 85 -9.70 -6.78 3.91
C LEU A 85 -8.51 -6.49 3.02
N ARG A 86 -8.08 -7.48 2.23
CA ARG A 86 -7.09 -7.30 1.18
C ARG A 86 -7.81 -7.15 -0.15
N LEU A 87 -7.48 -6.10 -0.88
CA LEU A 87 -7.96 -5.82 -2.24
C LEU A 87 -6.77 -5.74 -3.20
N ARG A 88 -7.02 -5.98 -4.47
CA ARG A 88 -6.04 -5.75 -5.54
C ARG A 88 -6.34 -4.42 -6.23
N TYR A 89 -5.30 -3.63 -6.46
CA TYR A 89 -5.42 -2.39 -7.21
C TYR A 89 -5.91 -2.64 -8.65
N GLU A 90 -5.49 -3.75 -9.25
CA GLU A 90 -5.87 -4.18 -10.58
C GLU A 90 -7.37 -4.44 -10.69
N ASP A 91 -7.97 -5.04 -9.65
CA ASP A 91 -9.42 -5.28 -9.59
C ASP A 91 -10.17 -3.95 -9.42
N LEU A 92 -9.67 -3.05 -8.55
CA LEU A 92 -10.26 -1.71 -8.40
C LEU A 92 -10.26 -0.91 -9.70
N VAL A 93 -9.20 -1.04 -10.50
CA VAL A 93 -9.09 -0.38 -11.81
C VAL A 93 -9.95 -1.09 -12.86
N GLY A 94 -10.10 -2.41 -12.76
CA GLY A 94 -10.87 -3.23 -13.69
C GLY A 94 -12.38 -3.10 -13.51
N ASP A 95 -12.83 -3.18 -12.26
CA ASP A 95 -14.24 -3.13 -11.85
C ASP A 95 -14.36 -2.50 -10.44
N PRO A 96 -14.40 -1.16 -10.36
CA PRO A 96 -14.44 -0.44 -9.10
C PRO A 96 -15.69 -0.73 -8.27
N ASP A 97 -16.84 -1.00 -8.91
CA ASP A 97 -18.10 -1.22 -8.20
C ASP A 97 -18.18 -2.61 -7.56
N THR A 98 -17.61 -3.62 -8.19
CA THR A 98 -17.43 -4.93 -7.56
C THR A 98 -16.49 -4.85 -6.35
N VAL A 99 -15.41 -4.07 -6.43
CA VAL A 99 -14.53 -3.84 -5.28
C VAL A 99 -15.25 -3.08 -4.17
N GLN A 100 -16.10 -2.11 -4.50
CA GLN A 100 -16.95 -1.43 -3.53
C GLN A 100 -17.88 -2.41 -2.81
N GLN A 101 -18.49 -3.34 -3.55
CA GLN A 101 -19.35 -4.38 -2.95
C GLN A 101 -18.56 -5.27 -1.98
N GLN A 102 -17.35 -5.71 -2.34
CA GLN A 102 -16.47 -6.47 -1.43
C GLN A 102 -16.18 -5.71 -0.13
N ILE A 103 -15.98 -4.38 -0.21
CA ILE A 103 -15.78 -3.54 0.98
C ILE A 103 -17.05 -3.51 1.85
N GLN A 104 -18.22 -3.35 1.25
CA GLN A 104 -19.48 -3.31 1.97
C GLN A 104 -19.84 -4.67 2.60
N ASP A 105 -19.61 -5.76 1.90
CA ASP A 105 -19.82 -7.12 2.42
C ASP A 105 -18.93 -7.40 3.63
N ARG A 106 -17.70 -6.90 3.61
CA ARG A 106 -16.76 -7.06 4.73
C ARG A 106 -17.02 -6.09 5.87
N PHE A 107 -17.44 -4.87 5.57
CA PHE A 107 -17.66 -3.77 6.49
C PHE A 107 -19.04 -3.14 6.29
N PRO A 108 -20.13 -3.82 6.72
CA PRO A 108 -21.51 -3.38 6.47
C PRO A 108 -21.88 -2.02 7.08
N PHE A 109 -21.06 -1.53 8.02
CA PHE A 109 -21.24 -0.19 8.61
C PHE A 109 -20.82 0.96 7.68
N LEU A 110 -20.17 0.64 6.53
CA LEU A 110 -19.81 1.63 5.52
C LEU A 110 -20.96 1.76 4.52
N GLU A 111 -21.68 2.86 4.59
CA GLU A 111 -22.79 3.14 3.69
C GLU A 111 -22.31 3.47 2.28
N ARG A 112 -23.03 2.97 1.29
CA ARG A 112 -22.80 3.33 -0.12
C ARG A 112 -23.59 4.59 -0.44
N LEU A 113 -22.90 5.72 -0.56
CA LEU A 113 -23.52 6.97 -1.00
C LEU A 113 -23.54 7.07 -2.54
N HIS A 114 -22.46 6.68 -3.20
CA HIS A 114 -22.28 6.75 -4.65
C HIS A 114 -21.52 5.52 -5.14
N ALA A 115 -21.64 5.21 -6.43
CA ALA A 115 -20.83 4.17 -7.05
C ALA A 115 -19.36 4.59 -7.15
N PHE A 116 -18.42 3.66 -6.96
CA PHE A 116 -17.00 3.96 -7.13
C PHE A 116 -16.65 4.32 -8.57
N SER A 117 -17.39 3.79 -9.55
CA SER A 117 -17.24 4.19 -10.96
C SER A 117 -17.55 5.67 -11.20
N GLU A 118 -18.38 6.28 -10.34
CA GLU A 118 -18.82 7.68 -10.45
C GLU A 118 -17.99 8.65 -9.57
N TYR A 119 -16.91 8.16 -8.93
CA TYR A 119 -16.17 8.93 -7.91
C TYR A 119 -15.73 10.32 -8.37
N GLN A 120 -15.50 10.52 -9.69
CA GLN A 120 -15.10 11.82 -10.23
C GLN A 120 -16.16 12.90 -10.05
N GLN A 121 -17.43 12.52 -10.03
CA GLN A 121 -18.56 13.45 -9.92
C GLN A 121 -18.75 13.91 -8.48
N PHE A 122 -18.38 13.07 -7.52
CA PHE A 122 -18.70 13.25 -6.10
C PHE A 122 -17.48 13.46 -5.20
N ALA A 123 -16.27 13.14 -5.67
CA ALA A 123 -15.08 13.32 -4.87
C ALA A 123 -14.65 14.78 -4.78
N HIS A 124 -14.48 15.26 -3.56
CA HIS A 124 -13.97 16.60 -3.26
C HIS A 124 -12.64 16.52 -2.52
N PRO A 125 -11.54 16.10 -3.19
CA PRO A 125 -10.25 15.99 -2.54
C PRO A 125 -9.70 17.36 -2.15
N SER A 126 -8.96 17.41 -1.04
CA SER A 126 -8.24 18.62 -0.63
C SER A 126 -7.28 19.09 -1.72
N GLU A 127 -6.92 20.38 -1.73
CA GLU A 127 -5.96 20.93 -2.69
C GLU A 127 -4.63 20.17 -2.71
N ALA A 128 -4.14 19.75 -1.53
CA ALA A 128 -2.93 18.95 -1.43
C ALA A 128 -3.09 17.59 -2.14
N SER A 129 -4.25 16.93 -1.96
CA SER A 129 -4.55 15.66 -2.64
C SER A 129 -4.73 15.88 -4.15
N GLN A 130 -5.40 16.95 -4.57
CA GLN A 130 -5.55 17.28 -5.99
C GLN A 130 -4.18 17.49 -6.65
N ARG A 131 -3.30 18.24 -6.01
CA ARG A 131 -1.91 18.44 -6.48
C ARG A 131 -1.14 17.13 -6.56
N ALA A 132 -1.23 16.27 -5.55
CA ALA A 132 -0.55 14.98 -5.52
C ALA A 132 -1.04 14.02 -6.62
N MET A 133 -2.34 14.04 -6.93
CA MET A 133 -2.98 13.18 -7.95
C MET A 133 -2.92 13.77 -9.37
N ASN A 134 -2.52 15.03 -9.54
CA ASN A 134 -2.64 15.77 -10.78
C ASN A 134 -4.09 15.90 -11.29
N GLY A 135 -4.99 16.23 -10.36
CA GLY A 135 -6.43 16.32 -10.58
C GLY A 135 -7.16 14.97 -10.47
N LEU A 136 -8.48 15.04 -10.44
CA LEU A 136 -9.34 13.87 -10.54
C LEU A 136 -9.32 13.35 -11.99
N ARG A 137 -9.04 12.06 -12.14
CA ARG A 137 -9.03 11.40 -13.45
C ARG A 137 -9.89 10.16 -13.42
N ALA A 138 -10.45 9.79 -14.56
CA ALA A 138 -11.07 8.48 -14.70
C ALA A 138 -10.10 7.38 -14.28
N VAL A 139 -10.65 6.36 -13.64
CA VAL A 139 -9.91 5.12 -13.43
C VAL A 139 -9.57 4.56 -14.81
N ASN A 140 -8.28 4.36 -15.09
CA ASN A 140 -7.84 3.78 -16.35
C ASN A 140 -6.80 2.67 -16.12
N LYS A 141 -6.70 1.77 -17.10
CA LYS A 141 -5.81 0.61 -17.04
C LYS A 141 -4.37 0.92 -17.44
N GLU A 142 -4.07 2.12 -17.93
CA GLU A 142 -2.73 2.50 -18.39
C GLU A 142 -1.66 2.35 -17.30
N SER A 143 -2.05 2.61 -16.04
CA SER A 143 -1.13 2.53 -14.92
C SER A 143 -0.67 1.10 -14.61
N LEU A 144 -1.38 0.08 -15.11
CA LEU A 144 -1.08 -1.32 -14.86
C LEU A 144 0.17 -1.78 -15.63
N GLN A 145 0.42 -1.20 -16.80
CA GLN A 145 1.50 -1.61 -17.71
C GLN A 145 2.72 -0.67 -17.69
N LYS A 146 2.69 0.42 -16.92
CA LYS A 146 3.78 1.42 -16.90
C LYS A 146 5.14 0.87 -16.47
N TRP A 147 5.16 -0.22 -15.71
CA TRP A 147 6.40 -0.85 -15.27
C TRP A 147 7.26 -1.41 -16.44
N HIS A 148 6.66 -1.73 -17.60
CA HIS A 148 7.41 -2.16 -18.79
C HIS A 148 8.44 -1.12 -19.28
N ALA A 149 8.21 0.16 -19.03
CA ALA A 149 9.17 1.21 -19.33
C ALA A 149 10.39 1.25 -18.37
N HIS A 150 10.42 0.36 -17.37
CA HIS A 150 11.40 0.39 -16.28
C HIS A 150 12.11 -0.97 -16.08
N LEU A 151 12.23 -1.78 -17.14
CA LEU A 151 12.84 -3.11 -17.08
C LEU A 151 14.25 -3.13 -16.46
N PRO A 152 15.16 -2.15 -16.73
CA PRO A 152 16.47 -2.11 -16.08
C PRO A 152 16.41 -2.06 -14.55
N ARG A 153 15.43 -1.34 -13.99
CA ARG A 153 15.21 -1.32 -12.55
C ARG A 153 14.66 -2.64 -12.04
N ILE A 154 13.71 -3.24 -12.77
CA ILE A 154 13.14 -4.54 -12.38
C ILE A 154 14.23 -5.59 -12.38
N ALA A 155 15.11 -5.62 -13.39
CA ALA A 155 16.25 -6.53 -13.44
C ALA A 155 17.20 -6.35 -12.24
N ALA A 156 17.48 -5.09 -11.84
CA ALA A 156 18.30 -4.81 -10.66
C ALA A 156 17.63 -5.27 -9.35
N GLN A 157 16.34 -5.01 -9.20
CA GLN A 157 15.59 -5.44 -8.01
C GLN A 157 15.44 -6.96 -7.93
N LEU A 158 15.26 -7.65 -9.06
CA LEU A 158 15.22 -9.10 -9.12
C LEU A 158 16.58 -9.72 -8.78
N ALA A 159 17.67 -9.14 -9.29
CA ALA A 159 19.03 -9.59 -8.96
C ALA A 159 19.34 -9.45 -7.46
N ALA A 160 18.89 -8.36 -6.84
CA ALA A 160 19.05 -8.13 -5.39
C ALA A 160 18.09 -8.98 -4.54
N HIS A 161 16.94 -9.34 -5.09
CA HIS A 161 15.83 -10.01 -4.39
C HIS A 161 15.17 -11.07 -5.30
N PRO A 162 15.76 -12.27 -5.47
CA PRO A 162 15.19 -13.31 -6.34
C PRO A 162 13.75 -13.73 -5.97
N GLN A 163 13.34 -13.53 -4.70
CA GLN A 163 11.98 -13.82 -4.21
C GLN A 163 10.89 -13.02 -4.93
N LEU A 164 11.24 -11.94 -5.64
CA LEU A 164 10.30 -11.16 -6.43
C LEU A 164 9.55 -12.02 -7.45
N ALA A 165 10.22 -12.96 -8.12
CA ALA A 165 9.61 -13.87 -9.09
C ALA A 165 8.55 -14.77 -8.41
N GLN A 166 8.90 -15.35 -7.27
CA GLN A 166 8.00 -16.22 -6.51
C GLN A 166 6.80 -15.46 -5.94
N ASP A 167 7.00 -14.22 -5.48
CA ASP A 167 5.90 -13.39 -4.98
C ASP A 167 4.90 -13.02 -6.08
N LEU A 168 5.35 -12.79 -7.31
CA LEU A 168 4.46 -12.55 -8.45
C LEU A 168 3.54 -13.76 -8.72
N ILE A 169 4.10 -14.97 -8.68
CA ILE A 169 3.34 -16.22 -8.86
C ILE A 169 2.40 -16.44 -7.68
N ARG A 170 2.90 -16.34 -6.45
CA ARG A 170 2.12 -16.51 -5.21
C ARG A 170 0.91 -15.59 -5.15
N LEU A 171 1.04 -14.37 -5.65
CA LEU A 171 -0.02 -13.35 -5.65
C LEU A 171 -0.89 -13.38 -6.91
N GLY A 172 -0.63 -14.29 -7.85
CA GLY A 172 -1.40 -14.46 -9.07
C GLY A 172 -1.24 -13.31 -10.07
N TYR A 173 -0.09 -12.61 -10.05
CA TYR A 173 0.27 -11.64 -11.09
C TYR A 173 0.90 -12.33 -12.30
N GLU A 174 1.56 -13.47 -12.07
CA GLU A 174 2.11 -14.33 -13.09
C GLU A 174 1.70 -15.80 -12.81
N ALA A 175 1.57 -16.59 -13.87
CA ALA A 175 1.29 -18.02 -13.75
C ALA A 175 2.56 -18.82 -13.39
N ASP A 176 3.71 -18.39 -13.93
CA ASP A 176 5.01 -19.00 -13.78
C ASP A 176 6.13 -17.96 -14.02
N GLU A 177 7.38 -18.42 -14.17
CA GLU A 177 8.53 -17.57 -14.40
C GLU A 177 8.71 -17.14 -15.88
N SER A 178 7.81 -17.48 -16.79
CA SER A 178 7.95 -17.16 -18.23
C SER A 178 8.08 -15.66 -18.50
N TRP A 179 7.50 -14.81 -17.65
CA TRP A 179 7.63 -13.36 -17.76
C TRP A 179 9.08 -12.85 -17.70
N LEU A 180 10.01 -13.66 -17.18
CA LEU A 180 11.45 -13.33 -17.11
C LEU A 180 12.06 -13.13 -18.50
N HIS A 181 11.44 -13.67 -19.56
CA HIS A 181 11.89 -13.42 -20.94
C HIS A 181 11.93 -11.92 -21.29
N LEU A 182 11.09 -11.09 -20.64
CA LEU A 182 11.10 -9.64 -20.81
C LEU A 182 12.41 -8.98 -20.35
N LEU A 183 13.17 -9.67 -19.50
CA LEU A 183 14.45 -9.18 -18.97
C LEU A 183 15.65 -9.71 -19.76
N ASN A 184 15.44 -10.54 -20.80
CA ASN A 184 16.53 -11.05 -21.64
C ASN A 184 17.24 -9.90 -22.34
N GLY A 185 18.57 -9.80 -22.14
CA GLY A 185 19.39 -8.74 -22.70
C GLY A 185 19.21 -7.36 -22.05
N VAL A 186 18.40 -7.27 -20.99
CA VAL A 186 18.23 -6.02 -20.24
C VAL A 186 19.36 -5.87 -19.23
N GLU A 187 20.17 -4.82 -19.36
CA GLU A 187 21.18 -4.47 -18.39
C GLU A 187 20.52 -3.97 -17.09
N ALA A 188 20.83 -4.63 -15.97
CA ALA A 188 20.35 -4.23 -14.66
C ALA A 188 20.96 -2.89 -14.25
N LYS A 189 20.12 -1.92 -13.85
CA LYS A 189 20.58 -0.60 -13.39
C LYS A 189 19.98 -0.26 -12.04
N GLU A 190 20.85 0.12 -11.11
CA GLU A 190 20.45 0.73 -9.85
C GLU A 190 20.01 2.18 -10.07
N PHE A 191 18.99 2.58 -9.33
CA PHE A 191 18.43 3.92 -9.40
C PHE A 191 18.19 4.46 -7.99
N PRO A 192 18.28 5.78 -7.79
CA PRO A 192 17.94 6.40 -6.52
C PRO A 192 16.54 5.98 -6.05
N CYS A 193 16.45 5.59 -4.78
CA CYS A 193 15.21 5.19 -4.14
C CYS A 193 15.06 5.90 -2.79
N ARG A 194 13.84 6.27 -2.42
CA ARG A 194 13.54 6.90 -1.13
C ARG A 194 13.93 6.01 0.06
N TYR A 195 13.83 4.70 -0.09
CA TYR A 195 14.20 3.75 0.94
C TYR A 195 15.50 3.04 0.58
N PRO A 196 16.47 2.92 1.52
CA PRO A 196 17.72 2.20 1.27
C PRO A 196 17.45 0.70 1.13
N GLU A 197 18.28 0.00 0.33
CA GLU A 197 18.20 -1.46 0.20
C GLU A 197 18.57 -2.16 1.51
N ARG A 198 19.54 -1.62 2.23
CA ARG A 198 19.93 -2.13 3.56
C ARG A 198 19.39 -1.19 4.64
N LYS A 199 18.76 -1.78 5.64
CA LYS A 199 18.33 -1.03 6.83
C LYS A 199 19.54 -0.69 7.70
N PRO A 200 19.64 0.57 8.18
CA PRO A 200 20.54 0.90 9.29
C PRO A 200 19.98 0.27 10.58
N TYR A 201 20.60 -0.79 11.06
CA TYR A 201 20.11 -1.62 12.18
C TYR A 201 19.69 -0.83 13.43
N LEU A 202 20.50 0.15 13.85
CA LEU A 202 20.23 0.97 15.04
C LEU A 202 18.98 1.86 14.89
N LYS A 203 18.77 2.47 13.72
CA LYS A 203 17.60 3.34 13.48
C LYS A 203 16.28 2.56 13.43
N ASP A 204 16.31 1.31 13.05
CA ASP A 204 15.10 0.48 13.02
C ASP A 204 14.65 0.09 14.43
N TRP A 205 15.58 -0.28 15.32
CA TRP A 205 15.24 -0.59 16.70
C TRP A 205 14.63 0.62 17.43
N GLU A 206 15.23 1.81 17.31
CA GLU A 206 14.68 3.04 17.88
C GLU A 206 13.29 3.36 17.35
N ARG A 207 13.08 3.17 16.04
CA ARG A 207 11.77 3.36 15.43
C ARG A 207 10.75 2.37 15.96
N ASP A 208 11.08 1.11 16.01
CA ASP A 208 10.18 0.04 16.48
C ASP A 208 9.82 0.25 17.97
N LEU A 209 10.77 0.63 18.82
CA LEU A 209 10.51 1.00 20.20
C LEU A 209 9.57 2.22 20.30
N ARG A 210 9.81 3.25 19.50
CA ARG A 210 8.96 4.45 19.47
C ARG A 210 7.53 4.11 19.04
N VAL A 211 7.37 3.29 18.00
CA VAL A 211 6.06 2.81 17.55
C VAL A 211 5.37 2.00 18.64
N TYR A 212 6.09 1.10 19.29
CA TYR A 212 5.54 0.31 20.41
C TYR A 212 5.05 1.19 21.57
N LEU A 213 5.86 2.16 22.01
CA LEU A 213 5.48 3.07 23.10
C LEU A 213 4.25 3.92 22.74
N LYS A 214 4.16 4.40 21.50
CA LYS A 214 3.00 5.14 21.00
C LYS A 214 1.77 4.26 20.92
N SER A 215 1.91 3.02 20.45
CA SER A 215 0.83 2.05 20.42
C SER A 215 0.25 1.81 21.81
N ARG A 216 1.10 1.63 22.82
CA ARG A 216 0.65 1.49 24.21
C ARG A 216 -0.07 2.73 24.73
N ARG A 217 0.41 3.95 24.38
CA ARG A 217 -0.25 5.19 24.77
C ARG A 217 -1.62 5.32 24.11
N TYR A 218 -1.72 5.01 22.82
CA TYR A 218 -2.98 4.98 22.08
C TYR A 218 -3.99 4.03 22.75
N LEU A 219 -3.61 2.77 22.98
CA LEU A 219 -4.49 1.76 23.60
C LEU A 219 -4.95 2.12 25.01
N ARG A 220 -4.13 2.83 25.80
CA ARG A 220 -4.54 3.32 27.13
C ARG A 220 -5.66 4.37 27.02
N ARG A 221 -5.55 5.29 26.05
CA ARG A 221 -6.55 6.35 25.84
C ARG A 221 -7.88 5.82 25.32
N ARG A 222 -7.85 4.68 24.62
CA ARG A 222 -9.08 4.03 24.10
C ARG A 222 -9.83 3.23 25.18
N LYS A 223 -9.20 2.95 26.32
CA LYS A 223 -9.82 2.24 27.44
C LYS A 223 -10.37 3.19 28.52
N SER A 224 -10.01 4.45 28.45
CA SER A 224 -10.58 5.51 29.30
C SER A 224 -11.78 6.15 28.63
#